data_28a8e4469a60e2bffa01f3fd19395bb2
#
_entry.id   28a8e4469a60e2bffa01f3fd19395bb2
#
_cell.length_a   1.000
_cell.length_b   1.000
_cell.length_c   1.000
_cell.angle_alpha   90.00
_cell.angle_beta   90.00
_cell.angle_gamma   90.00
#
_symmetry.space_group_name_H-M   'P 1'
#
loop_
_entity.id
_entity.type
_entity.pdbx_description
1 polymer ?
#
loop_
_entity_poly.entity_id
_entity_poly.type
_entity_poly.pdbx_seq_one_letter_code
_entity_poly.pdbx_strand_id
1 'polypeptide(L)'
;MTGEGRSAEQGIDMTKWLTGVKVAATAALVGLALAACSPKTETKTAAAPAAKTYTVGWTIYAGWMPWPYAEQAGIVKKWSDKYGVDIKVVQINDYVESLNQFTAGKLDAVTSTNMDALTIPAAAGKDTTFLMIGDYSNGNDGIVLKGGATLADIKGRPVNLVENSVSHYLLARGLESAGLKMTDVKVVNTSDADIVAAFGAPETKAVVPWNPQLTEIKKMPGAKQVFDSSKIPGEILDGLIISTEVAKANPNLAKALAGIWYETTMLMNQQDAAGQAAREAMAKLSGTDLAGYESQLKTTYLYYDPKAALAATISPDLVTANDKVRKFSFTAGLFGQGAKSVDDIGIEFPGGKILGDPKNVKLRFDPTYVQMAADGKL
;
A
#
# COMPACT_ATOMS: atom_id res chain seq x y z
N MET A 1 -57.36 -12.49 -32.93
CA MET A 1 -58.02 -12.49 -31.62
C MET A 1 -57.00 -11.90 -30.67
N THR A 2 -56.90 -10.53 -30.59
CA THR A 2 -57.58 -9.70 -29.57
C THR A 2 -57.18 -10.15 -28.15
N GLY A 3 -56.45 -9.42 -27.39
CA GLY A 3 -56.81 -8.16 -26.85
C GLY A 3 -55.71 -7.43 -26.11
N GLU A 4 -55.87 -6.17 -26.20
CA GLU A 4 -55.22 -5.07 -25.51
C GLU A 4 -55.50 -5.06 -24.01
N GLY A 5 -54.57 -4.46 -23.26
CA GLY A 5 -54.78 -4.08 -21.86
C GLY A 5 -53.85 -2.94 -21.48
N ARG A 6 -54.38 -1.74 -21.56
CA ARG A 6 -53.76 -0.44 -21.24
C ARG A 6 -53.63 -0.19 -19.74
N SER A 7 -52.71 0.74 -19.46
CA SER A 7 -52.74 1.88 -18.51
C SER A 7 -52.39 1.59 -17.06
N ALA A 8 -51.78 2.48 -16.30
CA ALA A 8 -51.80 3.93 -16.30
C ALA A 8 -50.60 4.49 -15.55
N GLU A 9 -50.05 5.57 -16.10
CA GLU A 9 -49.23 6.54 -15.37
C GLU A 9 -50.03 7.19 -14.25
N GLN A 10 -49.47 7.31 -13.08
CA GLN A 10 -49.90 8.32 -12.10
C GLN A 10 -48.67 9.13 -11.68
N GLY A 11 -48.54 10.30 -12.28
CA GLY A 11 -47.70 11.39 -11.84
C GLY A 11 -48.29 11.99 -10.55
N ILE A 12 -47.41 12.18 -9.55
CA ILE A 12 -47.75 12.95 -8.35
C ILE A 12 -47.15 14.34 -8.53
N ASP A 13 -48.04 15.30 -8.73
CA ASP A 13 -47.81 16.75 -8.77
C ASP A 13 -47.57 17.26 -7.33
N MET A 14 -46.35 17.80 -7.08
CA MET A 14 -45.97 18.46 -5.83
C MET A 14 -45.89 19.97 -5.98
N THR A 15 -47.00 20.61 -6.21
CA THR A 15 -47.16 22.04 -5.98
C THR A 15 -48.47 22.31 -5.24
N LYS A 16 -48.32 22.64 -3.93
CA LYS A 16 -49.22 23.49 -3.14
C LYS A 16 -49.17 23.14 -1.65
N TRP A 17 -48.41 23.89 -0.91
CA TRP A 17 -48.75 24.23 0.49
C TRP A 17 -47.92 25.47 0.89
N LEU A 18 -48.44 26.62 0.51
CA LEU A 18 -48.15 27.93 1.07
C LEU A 18 -49.50 28.57 1.41
N THR A 19 -49.76 28.80 2.70
CA THR A 19 -50.59 29.83 3.31
C THR A 19 -50.76 29.42 4.79
N GLY A 20 -50.19 30.09 5.80
CA GLY A 20 -50.64 31.40 6.21
C GLY A 20 -51.13 31.26 7.64
N VAL A 21 -50.36 31.67 8.68
CA VAL A 21 -50.94 32.08 9.97
C VAL A 21 -50.38 33.43 10.36
N LYS A 22 -51.27 34.38 10.53
CA LYS A 22 -51.03 35.77 10.92
C LYS A 22 -50.86 35.93 12.42
N VAL A 23 -50.04 36.89 12.75
CA VAL A 23 -49.81 37.66 13.96
C VAL A 23 -51.07 37.95 14.82
N ALA A 24 -50.94 37.85 16.14
CA ALA A 24 -51.66 38.68 17.11
C ALA A 24 -50.70 39.11 18.20
N ALA A 25 -50.41 40.39 18.20
CA ALA A 25 -49.72 41.10 19.27
C ALA A 25 -50.75 41.44 20.37
N THR A 26 -50.39 41.23 21.63
CA THR A 26 -51.04 41.90 22.76
C THR A 26 -49.96 42.33 23.78
N ALA A 27 -49.88 43.64 23.97
CA ALA A 27 -49.09 44.28 24.98
C ALA A 27 -49.80 44.28 26.34
N ALA A 28 -49.06 43.97 27.41
CA ALA A 28 -49.44 44.36 28.76
C ALA A 28 -48.15 44.71 29.54
N LEU A 29 -48.03 45.98 29.88
CA LEU A 29 -47.13 46.56 30.86
C LEU A 29 -47.60 46.17 32.27
N VAL A 30 -46.69 45.83 33.21
CA VAL A 30 -46.63 46.29 34.60
C VAL A 30 -45.42 45.68 35.32
N GLY A 31 -44.63 46.52 36.01
CA GLY A 31 -44.05 46.25 37.32
C GLY A 31 -42.55 45.98 37.40
N LEU A 32 -41.76 47.01 37.75
CA LEU A 32 -40.41 46.92 38.29
C LEU A 32 -40.32 46.00 39.51
N ALA A 33 -39.32 45.09 39.48
CA ALA A 33 -38.60 44.69 40.69
C ALA A 33 -37.15 44.42 40.32
N LEU A 34 -36.23 45.27 40.78
CA LEU A 34 -34.80 45.09 40.73
C LEU A 34 -34.38 43.93 41.64
N ALA A 35 -33.90 42.83 41.05
CA ALA A 35 -33.03 41.88 41.71
C ALA A 35 -31.84 41.60 40.79
N ALA A 36 -30.68 42.06 41.22
CA ALA A 36 -29.39 41.83 40.56
C ALA A 36 -29.05 40.32 40.61
N CYS A 37 -29.26 39.61 39.48
CA CYS A 37 -28.63 38.31 39.20
C CYS A 37 -27.81 38.50 37.93
N SER A 38 -26.49 38.59 38.08
CA SER A 38 -25.56 38.49 36.94
C SER A 38 -25.75 37.15 36.22
N PRO A 39 -26.02 37.10 34.93
CA PRO A 39 -25.98 35.85 34.21
C PRO A 39 -24.52 35.37 34.16
N LYS A 40 -24.22 34.24 34.80
CA LYS A 40 -23.02 33.45 34.46
C LYS A 40 -23.11 33.13 33.00
N THR A 41 -22.35 33.83 32.19
CA THR A 41 -22.07 33.45 30.81
C THR A 41 -21.28 32.13 30.87
N GLU A 42 -21.96 31.01 30.75
CA GLU A 42 -21.31 29.75 30.44
C GLU A 42 -20.66 29.92 29.05
N THR A 43 -19.37 30.21 29.08
CA THR A 43 -18.54 30.11 27.88
C THR A 43 -18.58 28.65 27.49
N LYS A 44 -19.44 28.29 26.53
CA LYS A 44 -19.31 27.01 25.80
C LYS A 44 -17.92 27.04 25.21
N THR A 45 -16.99 26.37 25.88
CA THR A 45 -15.69 26.03 25.31
C THR A 45 -16.01 25.23 24.04
N ALA A 46 -15.76 25.80 22.87
CA ALA A 46 -15.87 25.08 21.63
C ALA A 46 -15.00 23.86 21.79
N ALA A 47 -15.58 22.66 21.65
CA ALA A 47 -14.83 21.41 21.63
C ALA A 47 -13.73 21.57 20.60
N ALA A 48 -12.48 21.34 21.02
CA ALA A 48 -11.36 21.31 20.08
C ALA A 48 -11.74 20.38 18.92
N PRO A 49 -11.44 20.73 17.66
CA PRO A 49 -11.73 19.85 16.55
C PRO A 49 -11.11 18.48 16.86
N ALA A 50 -11.89 17.41 16.66
CA ALA A 50 -11.43 16.05 16.88
C ALA A 50 -10.10 15.86 16.13
N ALA A 51 -9.08 15.37 16.83
CA ALA A 51 -7.78 15.12 16.22
C ALA A 51 -7.96 14.22 15.00
N LYS A 52 -7.31 14.56 13.87
CA LYS A 52 -7.38 13.77 12.66
C LYS A 52 -6.78 12.38 12.92
N THR A 53 -7.54 11.32 12.65
CA THR A 53 -7.02 9.95 12.59
C THR A 53 -6.33 9.72 11.24
N TYR A 54 -5.08 9.30 11.26
CA TYR A 54 -4.32 8.94 10.05
C TYR A 54 -4.43 7.44 9.81
N THR A 55 -4.76 7.06 8.58
CA THR A 55 -5.00 5.67 8.23
C THR A 55 -3.83 5.10 7.42
N VAL A 56 -3.26 4.00 7.91
CA VAL A 56 -2.18 3.24 7.28
C VAL A 56 -2.74 1.94 6.75
N GLY A 57 -2.75 1.78 5.42
CA GLY A 57 -3.19 0.55 4.75
C GLY A 57 -2.05 -0.47 4.62
N TRP A 58 -2.38 -1.76 4.73
CA TRP A 58 -1.47 -2.86 4.44
C TRP A 58 -2.21 -4.05 3.82
N THR A 59 -1.49 -4.91 3.12
CA THR A 59 -1.99 -6.17 2.56
C THR A 59 -1.15 -7.34 3.03
N ILE A 60 -1.63 -8.58 2.85
CA ILE A 60 -0.91 -9.78 3.32
C ILE A 60 0.35 -10.01 2.50
N TYR A 61 1.48 -9.84 3.17
CA TYR A 61 2.82 -10.14 2.69
C TYR A 61 3.74 -10.34 3.90
N ALA A 62 4.64 -11.30 3.85
CA ALA A 62 5.46 -11.66 5.03
C ALA A 62 6.27 -10.46 5.57
N GLY A 63 6.81 -9.61 4.69
CA GLY A 63 7.56 -8.40 5.04
C GLY A 63 6.70 -7.28 5.63
N TRP A 64 5.36 -7.30 5.46
CA TRP A 64 4.47 -6.25 5.97
C TRP A 64 3.72 -6.64 7.25
N MET A 65 3.87 -7.88 7.72
CA MET A 65 3.25 -8.34 8.98
C MET A 65 3.68 -7.58 10.24
N PRO A 66 4.79 -6.82 10.26
CA PRO A 66 5.07 -5.90 11.35
C PRO A 66 3.96 -4.89 11.64
N TRP A 67 3.21 -4.41 10.64
CA TRP A 67 2.15 -3.42 10.82
C TRP A 67 0.98 -3.92 11.66
N PRO A 68 0.30 -5.03 11.29
CA PRO A 68 -0.80 -5.56 12.12
C PRO A 68 -0.32 -6.05 13.49
N TYR A 69 0.90 -6.57 13.57
CA TYR A 69 1.47 -6.95 14.87
C TYR A 69 1.69 -5.73 15.76
N ALA A 70 2.24 -4.64 15.23
CA ALA A 70 2.46 -3.40 15.98
C ALA A 70 1.14 -2.83 16.55
N GLU A 71 0.06 -2.92 15.79
CA GLU A 71 -1.29 -2.56 16.25
C GLU A 71 -1.71 -3.44 17.42
N GLN A 72 -1.64 -4.76 17.24
CA GLN A 72 -2.05 -5.74 18.26
C GLN A 72 -1.20 -5.64 19.53
N ALA A 73 0.10 -5.40 19.40
CA ALA A 73 1.05 -5.31 20.52
C ALA A 73 1.04 -3.95 21.23
N GLY A 74 0.22 -2.98 20.79
CA GLY A 74 0.15 -1.65 21.38
C GLY A 74 1.33 -0.73 21.01
N ILE A 75 2.21 -1.15 20.10
CA ILE A 75 3.35 -0.35 19.62
C ILE A 75 2.84 0.88 18.86
N VAL A 76 1.79 0.72 18.04
CA VAL A 76 1.15 1.84 17.33
C VAL A 76 0.67 2.88 18.34
N LYS A 77 -0.06 2.46 19.37
CA LYS A 77 -0.53 3.38 20.42
C LYS A 77 0.62 4.09 21.14
N LYS A 78 1.68 3.38 21.51
CA LYS A 78 2.88 3.94 22.15
C LYS A 78 3.48 5.10 21.37
N TRP A 79 3.68 4.91 20.06
CA TRP A 79 4.29 5.93 19.20
C TRP A 79 3.31 7.04 18.84
N SER A 80 2.02 6.73 18.72
CA SER A 80 0.94 7.70 18.58
C SER A 80 0.91 8.69 19.76
N ASP A 81 0.92 8.15 20.98
CA ASP A 81 0.93 8.95 22.20
C ASP A 81 2.20 9.82 22.30
N LYS A 82 3.37 9.23 21.97
CA LYS A 82 4.66 9.93 22.00
C LYS A 82 4.68 11.17 21.11
N TYR A 83 4.08 11.10 19.94
CA TYR A 83 4.11 12.19 18.95
C TYR A 83 2.81 12.98 18.85
N GLY A 84 1.80 12.66 19.65
CA GLY A 84 0.51 13.37 19.66
C GLY A 84 -0.25 13.21 18.33
N VAL A 85 -0.21 12.04 17.75
CA VAL A 85 -0.92 11.67 16.52
C VAL A 85 -1.86 10.51 16.79
N ASP A 86 -2.96 10.40 16.04
CA ASP A 86 -3.86 9.26 16.08
C ASP A 86 -3.68 8.43 14.80
N ILE A 87 -3.23 7.18 14.95
CA ILE A 87 -2.91 6.28 13.83
C ILE A 87 -3.78 5.04 13.91
N LYS A 88 -4.40 4.69 12.79
CA LYS A 88 -5.16 3.46 12.59
C LYS A 88 -4.52 2.62 11.50
N VAL A 89 -4.19 1.37 11.81
CA VAL A 89 -3.65 0.39 10.85
C VAL A 89 -4.79 -0.47 10.32
N VAL A 90 -4.97 -0.56 9.01
CA VAL A 90 -6.10 -1.26 8.38
C VAL A 90 -5.64 -2.24 7.31
N GLN A 91 -6.19 -3.42 7.33
CA GLN A 91 -5.97 -4.41 6.27
C GLN A 91 -6.88 -4.12 5.08
N ILE A 92 -6.30 -4.19 3.89
CA ILE A 92 -7.02 -4.21 2.61
C ILE A 92 -6.74 -5.57 1.97
N ASN A 93 -7.76 -6.26 1.48
CA ASN A 93 -7.59 -7.64 1.00
C ASN A 93 -6.98 -7.73 -0.41
N ASP A 94 -7.13 -6.67 -1.21
CA ASP A 94 -6.57 -6.58 -2.57
C ASP A 94 -5.48 -5.52 -2.60
N TYR A 95 -4.31 -5.90 -3.10
CA TYR A 95 -3.13 -5.04 -3.09
C TYR A 95 -3.29 -3.80 -3.99
N VAL A 96 -3.78 -3.98 -5.21
CA VAL A 96 -3.98 -2.85 -6.14
C VAL A 96 -5.06 -1.90 -5.61
N GLU A 97 -6.13 -2.44 -5.02
CA GLU A 97 -7.17 -1.63 -4.39
C GLU A 97 -6.62 -0.80 -3.23
N SER A 98 -5.65 -1.33 -2.46
CA SER A 98 -5.01 -0.55 -1.38
C SER A 98 -4.29 0.68 -1.92
N LEU A 99 -3.59 0.55 -3.04
CA LEU A 99 -2.92 1.66 -3.72
C LEU A 99 -3.90 2.64 -4.37
N ASN A 100 -5.02 2.13 -4.91
CA ASN A 100 -6.11 2.97 -5.42
C ASN A 100 -6.75 3.80 -4.31
N GLN A 101 -6.99 3.23 -3.14
CA GLN A 101 -7.50 3.95 -1.97
C GLN A 101 -6.52 5.02 -1.48
N PHE A 102 -5.23 4.72 -1.47
CA PHE A 102 -4.18 5.71 -1.17
C PHE A 102 -4.18 6.84 -2.22
N THR A 103 -4.23 6.50 -3.49
CA THR A 103 -4.27 7.46 -4.61
C THR A 103 -5.48 8.40 -4.48
N ALA A 104 -6.63 7.85 -4.12
CA ALA A 104 -7.87 8.61 -3.88
C ALA A 104 -7.89 9.40 -2.57
N GLY A 105 -6.84 9.28 -1.71
CA GLY A 105 -6.75 9.99 -0.44
C GLY A 105 -7.60 9.41 0.70
N LYS A 106 -8.07 8.16 0.56
CA LYS A 106 -8.77 7.42 1.63
C LYS A 106 -7.79 6.85 2.67
N LEU A 107 -6.54 6.62 2.27
CA LEU A 107 -5.43 6.23 3.13
C LEU A 107 -4.39 7.35 3.11
N ASP A 108 -3.79 7.64 4.26
CA ASP A 108 -2.71 8.64 4.39
C ASP A 108 -1.35 8.01 4.04
N ALA A 109 -1.17 6.73 4.37
CA ALA A 109 -0.01 5.92 4.03
C ALA A 109 -0.44 4.49 3.67
N VAL A 110 0.39 3.78 2.91
CA VAL A 110 0.12 2.39 2.52
C VAL A 110 1.43 1.64 2.26
N THR A 111 1.46 0.33 2.52
CA THR A 111 2.57 -0.53 2.10
C THR A 111 2.58 -0.66 0.58
N SER A 112 3.76 -0.58 -0.02
CA SER A 112 3.91 -0.58 -1.48
C SER A 112 5.28 -1.07 -1.90
N THR A 113 5.38 -1.55 -3.13
CA THR A 113 6.67 -1.71 -3.79
C THR A 113 7.13 -0.41 -4.45
N ASN A 114 8.41 -0.33 -4.80
CA ASN A 114 8.96 0.83 -5.52
C ASN A 114 8.31 1.02 -6.91
N MET A 115 8.04 -0.08 -7.62
CA MET A 115 7.39 -0.01 -8.94
C MET A 115 5.96 0.48 -8.82
N ASP A 116 5.19 -0.09 -7.91
CA ASP A 116 3.75 0.18 -7.82
C ASP A 116 3.49 1.58 -7.25
N ALA A 117 4.39 2.09 -6.40
CA ALA A 117 4.40 3.49 -6.00
C ALA A 117 4.58 4.45 -7.18
N LEU A 118 5.36 4.03 -8.20
CA LEU A 118 5.57 4.81 -9.41
C LEU A 118 4.39 4.68 -10.39
N THR A 119 3.89 3.46 -10.62
CA THR A 119 2.93 3.16 -11.69
C THR A 119 1.47 3.41 -11.32
N ILE A 120 1.15 3.49 -10.03
CA ILE A 120 -0.22 3.71 -9.58
C ILE A 120 -0.38 5.12 -9.01
N PRO A 121 0.05 5.47 -7.79
CA PRO A 121 -0.18 6.82 -7.29
C PRO A 121 0.61 7.89 -8.03
N ALA A 122 1.91 7.70 -8.28
CA ALA A 122 2.72 8.73 -8.93
C ALA A 122 2.30 8.96 -10.38
N ALA A 123 2.01 7.90 -11.15
CA ALA A 123 1.49 8.02 -12.52
C ALA A 123 0.11 8.67 -12.57
N ALA A 124 -0.73 8.48 -11.55
CA ALA A 124 -1.99 9.20 -11.39
C ALA A 124 -1.83 10.66 -10.92
N GLY A 125 -0.59 11.13 -10.75
CA GLY A 125 -0.29 12.52 -10.37
C GLY A 125 -0.22 12.78 -8.86
N LYS A 126 -0.43 11.75 -8.01
CA LYS A 126 -0.32 11.90 -6.56
C LYS A 126 1.14 12.06 -6.14
N ASP A 127 1.44 13.14 -5.44
CA ASP A 127 2.78 13.38 -4.88
C ASP A 127 3.01 12.44 -3.68
N THR A 128 3.95 11.51 -3.84
CA THR A 128 4.15 10.35 -2.98
C THR A 128 5.59 10.31 -2.45
N THR A 129 5.74 10.03 -1.16
CA THR A 129 7.06 9.85 -0.51
C THR A 129 7.20 8.41 -0.04
N PHE A 130 8.24 7.72 -0.48
CA PHE A 130 8.70 6.46 0.10
C PHE A 130 9.39 6.79 1.42
N LEU A 131 8.70 6.55 2.51
CA LEU A 131 9.09 6.99 3.85
C LEU A 131 10.20 6.11 4.44
N MET A 132 10.13 4.80 4.14
CA MET A 132 11.14 3.81 4.52
C MET A 132 11.10 2.60 3.60
N ILE A 133 12.26 2.07 3.29
CA ILE A 133 12.43 0.75 2.66
C ILE A 133 12.51 -0.28 3.79
N GLY A 134 11.58 -1.24 3.78
CA GLY A 134 11.52 -2.31 4.77
C GLY A 134 12.35 -3.52 4.39
N ASP A 135 12.32 -3.85 3.10
CA ASP A 135 12.97 -5.05 2.58
C ASP A 135 13.11 -5.01 1.04
N TYR A 136 13.70 -6.05 0.51
CA TYR A 136 13.60 -6.39 -0.90
C TYR A 136 13.27 -7.87 -1.08
N SER A 137 12.52 -8.18 -2.13
CA SER A 137 12.19 -9.53 -2.51
C SER A 137 13.44 -10.32 -2.92
N ASN A 138 13.65 -11.47 -2.31
CA ASN A 138 14.81 -12.34 -2.54
C ASN A 138 14.40 -13.81 -2.64
N GLY A 139 13.50 -14.09 -3.58
CA GLY A 139 12.83 -15.39 -3.76
C GLY A 139 11.37 -15.39 -3.30
N ASN A 140 10.86 -14.24 -2.82
CA ASN A 140 9.47 -14.08 -2.37
C ASN A 140 8.48 -14.05 -3.54
N ASP A 141 8.89 -13.48 -4.66
CA ASP A 141 8.13 -13.44 -5.91
C ASP A 141 8.66 -14.51 -6.85
N GLY A 142 7.76 -15.22 -7.54
CA GLY A 142 8.18 -16.34 -8.38
C GLY A 142 7.30 -16.57 -9.60
N ILE A 143 7.90 -17.13 -10.64
CA ILE A 143 7.19 -17.63 -11.82
C ILE A 143 7.01 -19.13 -11.67
N VAL A 144 5.76 -19.59 -11.64
CA VAL A 144 5.40 -21.00 -11.48
C VAL A 144 4.67 -21.48 -12.72
N LEU A 145 5.13 -22.59 -13.27
CA LEU A 145 4.47 -23.28 -14.38
C LEU A 145 3.70 -24.51 -13.90
N LYS A 146 2.57 -24.80 -14.55
CA LYS A 146 1.87 -26.07 -14.47
C LYS A 146 2.22 -26.90 -15.70
N GLY A 147 2.93 -28.02 -15.52
CA GLY A 147 3.37 -28.87 -16.62
C GLY A 147 4.40 -28.18 -17.53
N GLY A 148 5.48 -27.68 -16.97
CA GLY A 148 6.67 -27.19 -17.63
C GLY A 148 7.91 -27.48 -16.79
N ALA A 149 9.10 -27.44 -17.36
CA ALA A 149 10.35 -27.76 -16.69
C ALA A 149 11.28 -26.56 -16.55
N THR A 150 11.23 -25.67 -17.53
CA THR A 150 12.11 -24.49 -17.66
C THR A 150 11.31 -23.24 -17.96
N LEU A 151 11.94 -22.10 -17.79
CA LEU A 151 11.29 -20.81 -18.11
C LEU A 151 10.96 -20.68 -19.60
N ALA A 152 11.70 -21.32 -20.50
CA ALA A 152 11.41 -21.30 -21.93
C ALA A 152 10.05 -21.94 -22.27
N ASP A 153 9.55 -22.84 -21.42
CA ASP A 153 8.25 -23.51 -21.62
C ASP A 153 7.05 -22.58 -21.41
N ILE A 154 7.28 -21.33 -20.95
CA ILE A 154 6.24 -20.32 -20.80
C ILE A 154 5.76 -19.75 -22.14
N LYS A 155 6.58 -19.88 -23.20
CA LYS A 155 6.30 -19.27 -24.51
C LYS A 155 4.94 -19.73 -25.06
N GLY A 156 4.13 -18.75 -25.51
CA GLY A 156 2.79 -18.95 -26.05
C GLY A 156 1.71 -19.25 -25.00
N ARG A 157 2.04 -19.30 -23.70
CA ARG A 157 1.09 -19.62 -22.65
C ARG A 157 0.39 -18.36 -22.10
N PRO A 158 -0.86 -18.47 -21.64
CA PRO A 158 -1.44 -17.49 -20.75
C PRO A 158 -0.71 -17.52 -19.41
N VAL A 159 -0.42 -16.31 -18.88
CA VAL A 159 0.27 -16.12 -17.61
C VAL A 159 -0.61 -15.27 -16.71
N ASN A 160 -1.11 -15.84 -15.64
CA ASN A 160 -1.93 -15.15 -14.67
C ASN A 160 -1.04 -14.42 -13.65
N LEU A 161 -1.28 -13.15 -13.45
CA LEU A 161 -0.55 -12.29 -12.53
C LEU A 161 -1.36 -11.05 -12.19
N VAL A 162 -0.98 -10.34 -11.14
CA VAL A 162 -1.50 -9.00 -10.85
C VAL A 162 -0.90 -8.03 -11.88
N GLU A 163 -1.72 -7.62 -12.84
CA GLU A 163 -1.28 -6.74 -13.92
C GLU A 163 -0.91 -5.36 -13.36
N ASN A 164 0.11 -4.73 -13.96
CA ASN A 164 0.65 -3.43 -13.56
C ASN A 164 1.39 -3.42 -12.20
N SER A 165 1.64 -4.58 -11.60
CA SER A 165 2.41 -4.75 -10.36
C SER A 165 3.83 -5.28 -10.62
N VAL A 166 4.61 -5.44 -9.54
CA VAL A 166 5.94 -6.09 -9.60
C VAL A 166 5.91 -7.50 -10.15
N SER A 167 4.77 -8.23 -10.09
CA SER A 167 4.62 -9.53 -10.77
C SER A 167 4.80 -9.40 -12.28
N HIS A 168 4.31 -8.30 -12.87
CA HIS A 168 4.50 -7.99 -14.28
C HIS A 168 5.98 -7.71 -14.59
N TYR A 169 6.67 -6.98 -13.71
CA TYR A 169 8.09 -6.71 -13.81
C TYR A 169 8.92 -7.99 -13.68
N LEU A 170 8.64 -8.84 -12.68
CA LEU A 170 9.32 -10.12 -12.48
C LEU A 170 9.17 -11.02 -13.71
N LEU A 171 7.98 -11.07 -14.30
CA LEU A 171 7.75 -11.82 -15.54
C LEU A 171 8.66 -11.29 -16.65
N ALA A 172 8.73 -9.99 -16.87
CA ALA A 172 9.58 -9.40 -17.91
C ALA A 172 11.06 -9.72 -17.69
N ARG A 173 11.55 -9.60 -16.44
CA ARG A 173 12.93 -9.94 -16.09
C ARG A 173 13.23 -11.44 -16.29
N GLY A 174 12.27 -12.30 -15.92
CA GLY A 174 12.37 -13.73 -16.20
C GLY A 174 12.45 -14.03 -17.70
N LEU A 175 11.51 -13.49 -18.47
CA LEU A 175 11.48 -13.67 -19.94
C LEU A 175 12.79 -13.20 -20.59
N GLU A 176 13.29 -12.01 -20.22
CA GLU A 176 14.56 -11.48 -20.70
C GLU A 176 15.73 -12.45 -20.43
N SER A 177 15.78 -13.07 -19.24
CA SER A 177 16.81 -14.05 -18.89
C SER A 177 16.78 -15.31 -19.75
N ALA A 178 15.63 -15.63 -20.33
CA ALA A 178 15.42 -16.75 -21.24
C ALA A 178 15.49 -16.35 -22.74
N GLY A 179 15.83 -15.08 -23.05
CA GLY A 179 15.84 -14.55 -24.41
C GLY A 179 14.44 -14.38 -25.02
N LEU A 180 13.41 -14.32 -24.16
CA LEU A 180 12.01 -14.10 -24.54
C LEU A 180 11.59 -12.64 -24.27
N LYS A 181 10.43 -12.26 -24.81
CA LYS A 181 9.84 -10.93 -24.68
C LYS A 181 8.42 -11.03 -24.12
N MET A 182 7.87 -9.94 -23.60
CA MET A 182 6.48 -9.88 -23.14
C MET A 182 5.48 -10.25 -24.24
N THR A 183 5.81 -10.00 -25.51
CA THR A 183 5.00 -10.41 -26.68
C THR A 183 4.98 -11.92 -26.93
N ASP A 184 5.87 -12.69 -26.28
CA ASP A 184 5.88 -14.16 -26.39
C ASP A 184 4.89 -14.86 -25.46
N VAL A 185 4.21 -14.11 -24.58
CA VAL A 185 3.20 -14.61 -23.64
C VAL A 185 1.93 -13.77 -23.69
N LYS A 186 0.83 -14.28 -23.12
CA LYS A 186 -0.41 -13.54 -22.95
C LYS A 186 -0.65 -13.31 -21.46
N VAL A 187 -0.54 -12.08 -20.99
CA VAL A 187 -0.87 -11.72 -19.60
C VAL A 187 -2.38 -11.84 -19.38
N VAL A 188 -2.76 -12.39 -18.24
CA VAL A 188 -4.14 -12.51 -17.76
C VAL A 188 -4.18 -11.89 -16.38
N ASN A 189 -4.85 -10.74 -16.27
CA ASN A 189 -4.98 -10.06 -14.97
C ASN A 189 -5.74 -10.93 -13.98
N THR A 190 -5.13 -11.15 -12.81
CA THR A 190 -5.67 -11.97 -11.74
C THR A 190 -5.24 -11.36 -10.42
N SER A 191 -6.20 -11.09 -9.52
CA SER A 191 -5.89 -10.51 -8.21
C SER A 191 -5.03 -11.45 -7.36
N ASP A 192 -4.29 -10.89 -6.43
CA ASP A 192 -3.52 -11.67 -5.44
C ASP A 192 -4.43 -12.55 -4.56
N ALA A 193 -5.65 -12.11 -4.28
CA ALA A 193 -6.63 -12.89 -3.56
C ALA A 193 -7.11 -14.14 -4.33
N ASP A 194 -7.13 -14.08 -5.66
CA ASP A 194 -7.69 -15.14 -6.52
C ASP A 194 -6.64 -16.06 -7.13
N ILE A 195 -5.34 -15.70 -7.11
CA ILE A 195 -4.29 -16.35 -7.90
C ILE A 195 -4.06 -17.82 -7.53
N VAL A 196 -4.27 -18.20 -6.26
CA VAL A 196 -4.17 -19.58 -5.79
C VAL A 196 -5.30 -20.44 -6.39
N ALA A 197 -6.53 -19.93 -6.32
CA ALA A 197 -7.69 -20.59 -6.91
C ALA A 197 -7.56 -20.69 -8.44
N ALA A 198 -7.09 -19.60 -9.07
CA ALA A 198 -6.84 -19.58 -10.51
C ALA A 198 -5.82 -20.64 -10.93
N PHE A 199 -4.73 -20.85 -10.17
CA PHE A 199 -3.78 -21.91 -10.46
C PHE A 199 -4.39 -23.32 -10.36
N GLY A 200 -5.42 -23.50 -9.52
CA GLY A 200 -6.19 -24.76 -9.43
C GLY A 200 -6.87 -25.13 -10.76
N ALA A 201 -7.32 -24.15 -11.53
CA ALA A 201 -8.08 -24.37 -12.77
C ALA A 201 -7.23 -25.04 -13.87
N PRO A 202 -7.79 -25.97 -14.66
CA PRO A 202 -7.06 -26.74 -15.68
C PRO A 202 -6.46 -25.86 -16.81
N GLU A 203 -7.11 -24.74 -17.11
CA GLU A 203 -6.73 -23.79 -18.16
C GLU A 203 -5.51 -22.95 -17.78
N THR A 204 -5.26 -22.72 -16.49
CA THR A 204 -4.11 -21.94 -16.02
C THR A 204 -2.83 -22.74 -16.16
N LYS A 205 -1.85 -22.18 -16.88
CA LYS A 205 -0.58 -22.84 -17.21
C LYS A 205 0.63 -22.19 -16.57
N ALA A 206 0.53 -20.90 -16.23
CA ALA A 206 1.60 -20.15 -15.59
C ALA A 206 0.99 -19.07 -14.69
N VAL A 207 1.64 -18.81 -13.55
CA VAL A 207 1.29 -17.74 -12.61
C VAL A 207 2.54 -17.05 -12.10
N VAL A 208 2.37 -15.79 -11.66
CA VAL A 208 3.46 -15.01 -11.07
C VAL A 208 3.00 -14.42 -9.72
N PRO A 209 2.91 -15.26 -8.70
CA PRO A 209 2.54 -14.86 -7.35
C PRO A 209 3.74 -14.42 -6.51
N TRP A 210 3.44 -13.87 -5.34
CA TRP A 210 4.35 -13.70 -4.21
C TRP A 210 3.88 -14.51 -2.98
N ASN A 211 4.65 -14.53 -1.90
CA ASN A 211 4.29 -15.21 -0.66
C ASN A 211 3.26 -14.39 0.17
N PRO A 212 2.26 -15.06 0.75
CA PRO A 212 2.15 -16.51 0.99
C PRO A 212 1.65 -17.35 -0.19
N GLN A 213 1.01 -16.77 -1.20
CA GLN A 213 0.37 -17.47 -2.30
C GLN A 213 1.36 -18.35 -3.09
N LEU A 214 2.60 -17.88 -3.30
CA LEU A 214 3.67 -18.67 -3.96
C LEU A 214 3.93 -19.98 -3.21
N THR A 215 4.00 -19.93 -1.88
CA THR A 215 4.22 -21.12 -1.05
C THR A 215 3.06 -22.12 -1.17
N GLU A 216 1.82 -21.65 -1.25
CA GLU A 216 0.65 -22.50 -1.43
C GLU A 216 0.63 -23.13 -2.82
N ILE A 217 0.85 -22.34 -3.86
CA ILE A 217 0.87 -22.81 -5.24
C ILE A 217 1.96 -23.86 -5.47
N LYS A 218 3.14 -23.69 -4.86
CA LYS A 218 4.25 -24.65 -4.97
C LYS A 218 3.93 -26.03 -4.42
N LYS A 219 2.95 -26.16 -3.55
CA LYS A 219 2.46 -27.43 -3.00
C LYS A 219 1.45 -28.12 -3.92
N MET A 220 0.91 -27.40 -4.90
CA MET A 220 -0.13 -27.93 -5.79
C MET A 220 0.43 -28.87 -6.86
N PRO A 221 -0.36 -29.87 -7.32
CA PRO A 221 0.09 -30.84 -8.33
C PRO A 221 0.56 -30.16 -9.63
N GLY A 222 1.72 -30.56 -10.12
CA GLY A 222 2.31 -30.07 -11.36
C GLY A 222 2.93 -28.67 -11.27
N ALA A 223 2.92 -28.02 -10.10
CA ALA A 223 3.56 -26.74 -9.92
C ALA A 223 5.08 -26.86 -9.94
N LYS A 224 5.73 -26.03 -10.74
CA LYS A 224 7.19 -25.90 -10.79
C LYS A 224 7.59 -24.43 -10.86
N GLN A 225 8.26 -23.93 -9.84
CA GLN A 225 8.91 -22.63 -9.87
C GLN A 225 10.09 -22.68 -10.84
N VAL A 226 10.13 -21.78 -11.81
CA VAL A 226 11.14 -21.73 -12.88
C VAL A 226 12.00 -20.47 -12.84
N PHE A 227 11.55 -19.43 -12.11
CA PHE A 227 12.29 -18.20 -11.88
C PHE A 227 11.78 -17.56 -10.58
N ASP A 228 12.60 -16.75 -9.92
CA ASP A 228 12.20 -15.95 -8.76
C ASP A 228 13.07 -14.70 -8.59
N SER A 229 12.66 -13.83 -7.69
CA SER A 229 13.28 -12.53 -7.42
C SER A 229 14.71 -12.59 -6.87
N SER A 230 15.18 -13.76 -6.38
CA SER A 230 16.59 -13.92 -5.99
C SER A 230 17.55 -13.78 -7.17
N LYS A 231 17.06 -13.83 -8.40
CA LYS A 231 17.82 -13.61 -9.63
C LYS A 231 17.97 -12.14 -10.00
N ILE A 232 17.22 -11.27 -9.32
CA ILE A 232 17.22 -9.81 -9.51
C ILE A 232 17.23 -9.07 -8.16
N PRO A 233 18.22 -9.38 -7.28
CA PRO A 233 18.22 -8.87 -5.91
C PRO A 233 18.23 -7.33 -5.89
N GLY A 234 17.43 -6.73 -5.00
CA GLY A 234 17.33 -5.29 -4.83
C GLY A 234 16.59 -4.53 -5.94
N GLU A 235 15.97 -5.22 -6.92
CA GLU A 235 15.15 -4.56 -7.94
C GLU A 235 13.69 -4.38 -7.48
N ILE A 236 13.15 -5.32 -6.69
CA ILE A 236 11.83 -5.24 -6.07
C ILE A 236 12.01 -4.85 -4.61
N LEU A 237 11.71 -3.60 -4.29
CA LEU A 237 11.85 -3.02 -2.96
C LEU A 237 10.46 -2.83 -2.36
N ASP A 238 10.33 -3.19 -1.09
CA ASP A 238 9.11 -3.07 -0.32
C ASP A 238 9.25 -2.06 0.81
N GLY A 239 8.17 -1.34 1.12
CA GLY A 239 8.20 -0.39 2.21
C GLY A 239 6.88 0.35 2.43
N LEU A 240 6.95 1.50 3.09
CA LEU A 240 5.81 2.37 3.35
C LEU A 240 5.89 3.62 2.50
N ILE A 241 4.85 3.90 1.75
CA ILE A 241 4.64 5.19 1.09
C ILE A 241 3.61 6.02 1.85
N ILE A 242 3.80 7.33 1.80
CA ILE A 242 2.91 8.32 2.41
C ILE A 242 2.62 9.44 1.42
N SER A 243 1.45 10.08 1.51
CA SER A 243 1.22 11.33 0.80
C SER A 243 2.26 12.37 1.22
N THR A 244 2.97 12.95 0.24
CA THR A 244 4.00 13.97 0.52
C THR A 244 3.40 15.20 1.22
N GLU A 245 2.19 15.57 0.88
CA GLU A 245 1.45 16.65 1.53
C GLU A 245 1.20 16.32 3.02
N VAL A 246 0.73 15.11 3.31
CA VAL A 246 0.46 14.66 4.69
C VAL A 246 1.75 14.61 5.51
N ALA A 247 2.84 14.07 4.95
CA ALA A 247 4.13 14.01 5.64
C ALA A 247 4.69 15.40 5.95
N LYS A 248 4.59 16.35 5.01
CA LYS A 248 5.01 17.75 5.19
C LYS A 248 4.15 18.50 6.21
N ALA A 249 2.83 18.27 6.19
CA ALA A 249 1.90 18.91 7.10
C ALA A 249 2.04 18.38 8.54
N ASN A 250 2.42 17.11 8.70
CA ASN A 250 2.61 16.50 10.02
C ASN A 250 3.87 15.63 10.11
N PRO A 251 5.04 16.23 10.31
CA PRO A 251 6.29 15.46 10.48
C PRO A 251 6.27 14.49 11.66
N ASN A 252 5.44 14.74 12.68
CA ASN A 252 5.30 13.84 13.82
C ASN A 252 4.67 12.50 13.43
N LEU A 253 3.76 12.50 12.45
CA LEU A 253 3.23 11.27 11.89
C LEU A 253 4.34 10.41 11.29
N ALA A 254 5.19 11.00 10.45
CA ALA A 254 6.29 10.28 9.81
C ALA A 254 7.31 9.74 10.83
N LYS A 255 7.59 10.49 11.92
CA LYS A 255 8.43 10.01 13.04
C LYS A 255 7.77 8.84 13.77
N ALA A 256 6.46 8.91 14.03
CA ALA A 256 5.73 7.83 14.67
C ALA A 256 5.76 6.57 13.79
N LEU A 257 5.50 6.69 12.49
CA LEU A 257 5.52 5.56 11.55
C LEU A 257 6.90 4.89 11.47
N ALA A 258 7.98 5.67 11.41
CA ALA A 258 9.33 5.13 11.45
C ALA A 258 9.64 4.43 12.79
N GLY A 259 9.20 5.03 13.91
CA GLY A 259 9.37 4.44 15.23
C GLY A 259 8.62 3.11 15.39
N ILE A 260 7.36 3.06 14.95
CA ILE A 260 6.54 1.83 14.93
C ILE A 260 7.26 0.73 14.15
N TRP A 261 7.71 1.05 12.94
CA TRP A 261 8.36 0.09 12.05
C TRP A 261 9.63 -0.49 12.68
N TYR A 262 10.59 0.37 13.07
CA TYR A 262 11.89 -0.13 13.55
C TYR A 262 11.81 -0.77 14.93
N GLU A 263 10.94 -0.31 15.84
CA GLU A 263 10.73 -1.03 17.10
C GLU A 263 10.21 -2.45 16.84
N THR A 264 9.27 -2.58 15.92
CA THR A 264 8.64 -3.87 15.60
C THR A 264 9.61 -4.80 14.87
N THR A 265 10.32 -4.32 13.85
CA THR A 265 11.25 -5.16 13.08
C THR A 265 12.47 -5.56 13.90
N MET A 266 12.99 -4.68 14.76
CA MET A 266 14.07 -5.02 15.69
C MET A 266 13.61 -6.08 16.71
N LEU A 267 12.38 -6.00 17.22
CA LEU A 267 11.80 -7.01 18.10
C LEU A 267 11.69 -8.37 17.40
N MET A 268 11.11 -8.40 16.19
CA MET A 268 10.94 -9.67 15.48
C MET A 268 12.27 -10.31 15.08
N ASN A 269 13.35 -9.54 14.97
CA ASN A 269 14.69 -10.05 14.66
C ASN A 269 15.39 -10.71 15.86
N GLN A 270 14.92 -10.47 17.09
CA GLN A 270 15.50 -11.07 18.29
C GLN A 270 15.38 -12.60 18.24
N GLN A 271 16.44 -13.28 18.70
CA GLN A 271 16.49 -14.74 18.72
C GLN A 271 16.08 -15.33 20.09
N ASP A 272 15.51 -14.50 20.96
CA ASP A 272 14.99 -14.86 22.27
C ASP A 272 13.48 -15.18 22.22
N ALA A 273 12.90 -15.45 23.39
CA ALA A 273 11.48 -15.77 23.53
C ALA A 273 10.56 -14.61 23.08
N ALA A 274 10.99 -13.34 23.23
CA ALA A 274 10.18 -12.20 22.83
C ALA A 274 10.13 -12.06 21.30
N GLY A 275 11.26 -12.20 20.61
CA GLY A 275 11.30 -12.20 19.14
C GLY A 275 10.56 -13.39 18.55
N GLN A 276 10.69 -14.60 19.16
CA GLN A 276 9.91 -15.76 18.72
C GLN A 276 8.42 -15.51 18.87
N ALA A 277 7.96 -15.01 20.02
CA ALA A 277 6.54 -14.72 20.25
C ALA A 277 5.99 -13.68 19.26
N ALA A 278 6.79 -12.67 18.90
CA ALA A 278 6.42 -11.70 17.87
C ALA A 278 6.23 -12.38 16.50
N ARG A 279 7.18 -13.22 16.08
CA ARG A 279 7.06 -13.98 14.81
C ARG A 279 5.90 -14.97 14.83
N GLU A 280 5.63 -15.65 15.95
CA GLU A 280 4.44 -16.52 16.10
C GLU A 280 3.12 -15.75 15.94
N ALA A 281 3.04 -14.56 16.54
CA ALA A 281 1.86 -13.71 16.39
C ALA A 281 1.69 -13.24 14.94
N MET A 282 2.77 -12.81 14.28
CA MET A 282 2.76 -12.43 12.85
C MET A 282 2.37 -13.62 11.95
N ALA A 283 2.86 -14.82 12.24
CA ALA A 283 2.49 -16.05 11.54
C ALA A 283 0.97 -16.30 11.60
N LYS A 284 0.38 -16.18 12.78
CA LYS A 284 -1.08 -16.33 12.98
C LYS A 284 -1.86 -15.27 12.20
N LEU A 285 -1.40 -14.03 12.21
CA LEU A 285 -2.02 -12.92 11.47
C LEU A 285 -1.94 -13.12 9.96
N SER A 286 -0.90 -13.80 9.47
CA SER A 286 -0.75 -14.14 8.04
C SER A 286 -1.39 -15.47 7.64
N GLY A 287 -2.07 -16.17 8.57
CA GLY A 287 -2.76 -17.43 8.30
C GLY A 287 -1.86 -18.67 8.21
N THR A 288 -0.63 -18.61 8.78
CA THR A 288 0.30 -19.73 8.77
C THR A 288 0.83 -20.04 10.20
N ASP A 289 1.67 -21.08 10.33
CA ASP A 289 2.41 -21.35 11.55
C ASP A 289 3.79 -20.66 11.55
N LEU A 290 4.49 -20.71 12.66
CA LEU A 290 5.81 -20.09 12.81
C LEU A 290 6.80 -20.60 11.75
N ALA A 291 6.85 -21.90 11.51
CA ALA A 291 7.77 -22.50 10.55
C ALA A 291 7.47 -22.02 9.11
N GLY A 292 6.20 -21.93 8.76
CA GLY A 292 5.75 -21.38 7.48
C GLY A 292 6.13 -19.89 7.30
N TYR A 293 5.89 -19.10 8.34
CA TYR A 293 6.24 -17.69 8.33
C TYR A 293 7.76 -17.47 8.23
N GLU A 294 8.56 -18.16 9.04
CA GLU A 294 10.02 -18.09 9.00
C GLU A 294 10.58 -18.58 7.65
N SER A 295 9.92 -19.56 7.01
CA SER A 295 10.27 -19.97 5.64
C SER A 295 10.04 -18.85 4.63
N GLN A 296 8.95 -18.09 4.76
CA GLN A 296 8.67 -16.93 3.91
C GLN A 296 9.67 -15.79 4.17
N LEU A 297 10.01 -15.50 5.42
CA LEU A 297 11.01 -14.50 5.78
C LEU A 297 12.39 -14.77 5.18
N LYS A 298 12.76 -16.04 4.95
CA LYS A 298 14.02 -16.41 4.25
C LYS A 298 14.04 -16.01 2.78
N THR A 299 12.89 -15.73 2.20
CA THR A 299 12.75 -15.28 0.81
C THR A 299 12.60 -13.76 0.69
N THR A 300 12.77 -13.06 1.81
CA THR A 300 12.67 -11.61 1.91
C THR A 300 13.91 -11.09 2.66
N TYR A 301 14.62 -10.15 2.08
CA TYR A 301 15.77 -9.53 2.75
C TYR A 301 15.30 -8.31 3.54
N LEU A 302 14.94 -8.54 4.80
CA LEU A 302 14.45 -7.49 5.70
C LEU A 302 15.61 -6.62 6.24
N TYR A 303 15.40 -5.31 6.20
CA TYR A 303 16.24 -4.32 6.86
C TYR A 303 15.75 -4.13 8.31
N TYR A 304 16.05 -5.07 9.19
CA TYR A 304 15.63 -5.02 10.59
C TYR A 304 16.19 -3.83 11.36
N ASP A 305 17.42 -3.43 11.01
CA ASP A 305 18.14 -2.32 11.64
C ASP A 305 18.00 -1.04 10.78
N PRO A 306 17.65 0.11 11.40
CA PRO A 306 17.52 1.37 10.67
C PRO A 306 18.83 1.82 9.99
N LYS A 307 20.02 1.42 10.49
CA LYS A 307 21.30 1.74 9.82
C LYS A 307 21.45 0.98 8.51
N ALA A 308 21.04 -0.29 8.47
CA ALA A 308 21.03 -1.07 7.24
C ALA A 308 20.02 -0.51 6.23
N ALA A 309 18.83 -0.16 6.68
CA ALA A 309 17.81 0.49 5.84
C ALA A 309 18.27 1.85 5.31
N LEU A 310 18.94 2.65 6.13
CA LEU A 310 19.53 3.93 5.71
C LEU A 310 20.59 3.71 4.63
N ALA A 311 21.51 2.76 4.84
CA ALA A 311 22.54 2.44 3.85
C ALA A 311 21.94 2.06 2.50
N ALA A 312 20.87 1.25 2.49
CA ALA A 312 20.13 0.91 1.28
C ALA A 312 19.45 2.14 0.65
N THR A 313 18.83 3.00 1.47
CA THR A 313 18.11 4.19 1.00
C THR A 313 19.04 5.22 0.33
N ILE A 314 20.26 5.37 0.80
CA ILE A 314 21.23 6.32 0.23
C ILE A 314 22.19 5.68 -0.79
N SER A 315 22.04 4.36 -1.07
CA SER A 315 22.89 3.65 -2.03
C SER A 315 22.65 4.12 -3.48
N PRO A 316 23.69 4.22 -4.31
CA PRO A 316 23.54 4.36 -5.76
C PRO A 316 22.73 3.24 -6.41
N ASP A 317 22.69 2.05 -5.79
CA ASP A 317 21.94 0.90 -6.29
C ASP A 317 20.43 1.16 -6.29
N LEU A 318 19.91 1.95 -5.32
CA LEU A 318 18.53 2.39 -5.29
C LEU A 318 18.14 3.14 -6.57
N VAL A 319 19.02 4.05 -7.02
CA VAL A 319 18.82 4.80 -8.26
C VAL A 319 18.83 3.86 -9.47
N THR A 320 19.78 2.94 -9.50
CA THR A 320 19.95 1.98 -10.60
C THR A 320 18.74 1.04 -10.71
N ALA A 321 18.24 0.53 -9.58
CA ALA A 321 17.05 -0.32 -9.54
C ALA A 321 15.83 0.44 -10.06
N ASN A 322 15.59 1.66 -9.57
CA ASN A 322 14.46 2.47 -10.00
C ASN A 322 14.57 2.94 -11.47
N ASP A 323 15.76 3.10 -12.01
CA ASP A 323 15.94 3.39 -13.44
C ASP A 323 15.54 2.20 -14.33
N LYS A 324 15.84 0.97 -13.92
CA LYS A 324 15.34 -0.23 -14.61
C LYS A 324 13.81 -0.33 -14.53
N VAL A 325 13.26 -0.14 -13.34
CA VAL A 325 11.82 -0.20 -13.09
C VAL A 325 11.07 0.84 -13.92
N ARG A 326 11.50 2.13 -13.92
CA ARG A 326 10.80 3.17 -14.71
C ARG A 326 10.87 2.93 -16.21
N LYS A 327 11.99 2.40 -16.71
CA LYS A 327 12.16 2.06 -18.14
C LYS A 327 11.21 0.93 -18.55
N PHE A 328 11.12 -0.10 -17.72
CA PHE A 328 10.16 -1.16 -17.92
C PHE A 328 8.73 -0.61 -17.88
N SER A 329 8.38 0.14 -16.84
CA SER A 329 7.04 0.68 -16.63
C SER A 329 6.57 1.54 -17.82
N PHE A 330 7.46 2.40 -18.33
CA PHE A 330 7.16 3.18 -19.55
C PHE A 330 6.97 2.28 -20.77
N THR A 331 7.88 1.32 -21.01
CA THR A 331 7.80 0.40 -22.16
C THR A 331 6.54 -0.46 -22.12
N ALA A 332 6.10 -0.83 -20.94
CA ALA A 332 4.87 -1.59 -20.71
C ALA A 332 3.59 -0.72 -20.72
N GLY A 333 3.71 0.60 -20.93
CA GLY A 333 2.57 1.53 -20.99
C GLY A 333 1.95 1.86 -19.62
N LEU A 334 2.67 1.59 -18.52
CA LEU A 334 2.14 1.71 -17.15
C LEU A 334 2.10 3.16 -16.63
N PHE A 335 2.65 4.11 -17.37
CA PHE A 335 2.53 5.55 -17.08
C PHE A 335 1.23 6.16 -17.63
N GLY A 336 0.35 5.32 -18.22
CA GLY A 336 -0.90 5.74 -18.82
C GLY A 336 -0.74 6.22 -20.28
N GLN A 337 -1.87 6.30 -20.99
CA GLN A 337 -1.89 6.61 -22.43
C GLN A 337 -1.38 8.02 -22.79
N GLY A 338 -1.29 8.91 -21.81
CA GLY A 338 -0.78 10.28 -22.00
C GLY A 338 0.74 10.40 -21.94
N ALA A 339 1.43 9.39 -21.46
CA ALA A 339 2.88 9.41 -21.27
C ALA A 339 3.62 9.39 -22.62
N LYS A 340 4.56 10.31 -22.78
CA LYS A 340 5.33 10.51 -24.03
C LYS A 340 6.78 10.06 -23.89
N SER A 341 7.28 9.98 -22.68
CA SER A 341 8.67 9.69 -22.36
C SER A 341 8.80 8.92 -21.06
N VAL A 342 9.85 8.13 -20.94
CA VAL A 342 10.26 7.54 -19.66
C VAL A 342 10.54 8.60 -18.60
N ASP A 343 10.83 9.82 -19.02
CA ASP A 343 11.15 10.95 -18.15
C ASP A 343 9.92 11.77 -17.73
N ASP A 344 8.71 11.41 -18.12
CA ASP A 344 7.49 12.20 -17.81
C ASP A 344 7.22 12.31 -16.30
N ILE A 345 7.64 11.31 -15.53
CA ILE A 345 7.50 11.28 -14.06
C ILE A 345 8.88 11.41 -13.42
N GLY A 346 9.05 12.42 -12.56
CA GLY A 346 10.26 12.61 -11.78
C GLY A 346 10.28 11.74 -10.53
N ILE A 347 11.43 11.09 -10.29
CA ILE A 347 11.74 10.34 -9.07
C ILE A 347 12.92 11.03 -8.39
N GLU A 348 12.72 11.54 -7.19
CA GLU A 348 13.74 12.18 -6.38
C GLU A 348 14.36 11.21 -5.38
N PHE A 349 15.69 11.23 -5.29
CA PHE A 349 16.49 10.39 -4.40
C PHE A 349 17.26 11.23 -3.40
N PRO A 350 17.78 10.62 -2.30
CA PRO A 350 18.65 11.29 -1.35
C PRO A 350 19.80 12.01 -2.05
N GLY A 351 20.14 13.21 -1.54
CA GLY A 351 21.17 14.06 -2.15
C GLY A 351 20.68 14.90 -3.33
N GLY A 352 19.36 14.90 -3.62
CA GLY A 352 18.75 15.75 -4.65
C GLY A 352 18.92 15.22 -6.09
N LYS A 353 19.34 13.96 -6.25
CA LYS A 353 19.38 13.33 -7.57
C LYS A 353 17.97 13.06 -8.06
N ILE A 354 17.68 13.40 -9.31
CA ILE A 354 16.35 13.15 -9.92
C ILE A 354 16.56 12.32 -11.19
N LEU A 355 15.72 11.28 -11.33
CA LEU A 355 15.47 10.61 -12.61
C LEU A 355 14.13 11.13 -13.15
N GLY A 356 14.07 11.42 -14.46
CA GLY A 356 12.88 11.96 -15.10
C GLY A 356 12.77 13.48 -14.97
N ASP A 357 11.54 14.01 -15.14
CA ASP A 357 11.29 15.46 -15.16
C ASP A 357 11.37 16.08 -13.75
N PRO A 358 12.35 16.97 -13.50
CA PRO A 358 12.46 17.64 -12.20
C PRO A 358 11.30 18.60 -11.91
N LYS A 359 10.50 18.97 -12.90
CA LYS A 359 9.29 19.79 -12.72
C LYS A 359 8.05 18.98 -12.41
N ASN A 360 8.11 17.66 -12.60
CA ASN A 360 7.00 16.72 -12.34
C ASN A 360 7.44 15.58 -11.41
N VAL A 361 8.11 15.89 -10.30
CA VAL A 361 8.47 14.90 -9.30
C VAL A 361 7.22 14.43 -8.57
N LYS A 362 6.91 13.12 -8.68
CA LYS A 362 5.74 12.48 -8.05
C LYS A 362 6.11 11.34 -7.12
N LEU A 363 7.35 10.87 -7.14
CA LEU A 363 7.87 9.89 -6.20
C LEU A 363 9.16 10.40 -5.57
N ARG A 364 9.31 10.22 -4.25
CA ARG A 364 10.52 10.60 -3.51
C ARG A 364 10.93 9.49 -2.57
N PHE A 365 12.23 9.28 -2.43
CA PHE A 365 12.83 8.46 -1.38
C PHE A 365 13.44 9.40 -0.33
N ASP A 366 12.77 9.53 0.82
CA ASP A 366 13.18 10.46 1.89
C ASP A 366 13.95 9.71 2.99
N PRO A 367 15.27 9.96 3.17
CA PRO A 367 16.06 9.29 4.20
C PRO A 367 15.88 9.90 5.59
N THR A 368 15.15 11.01 5.74
CA THR A 368 15.12 11.82 6.97
C THR A 368 14.74 11.01 8.20
N TYR A 369 13.64 10.26 8.13
CA TYR A 369 13.10 9.55 9.29
C TYR A 369 13.85 8.26 9.58
N VAL A 370 14.36 7.60 8.52
CA VAL A 370 15.27 6.45 8.66
C VAL A 370 16.60 6.89 9.30
N GLN A 371 17.14 8.06 8.89
CA GLN A 371 18.32 8.64 9.52
C GLN A 371 18.08 8.95 11.00
N MET A 372 16.92 9.53 11.34
CA MET A 372 16.56 9.80 12.75
C MET A 372 16.51 8.51 13.56
N ALA A 373 15.94 7.43 13.01
CA ALA A 373 15.92 6.11 13.64
C ALA A 373 17.34 5.57 13.84
N ALA A 374 18.19 5.64 12.82
CA ALA A 374 19.58 5.18 12.87
C ALA A 374 20.42 5.94 13.89
N ASP A 375 20.12 7.23 14.11
CA ASP A 375 20.77 8.10 15.09
C ASP A 375 20.19 7.99 16.51
N GLY A 376 19.10 7.21 16.72
CA GLY A 376 18.40 7.11 17.99
C GLY A 376 17.66 8.41 18.39
N LYS A 377 17.20 9.17 17.40
CA LYS A 377 16.54 10.50 17.59
C LYS A 377 15.01 10.45 17.38
N LEU A 378 14.41 9.27 17.27
CA LEU A 378 12.95 9.11 17.24
C LEU A 378 12.34 9.09 18.63
#